data_d5d89c469f6f2dbac830c86b57efac40
#
_entry.id   d5d89c469f6f2dbac830c86b57efac40
#
_cell.length_a   1.000
_cell.length_b   1.000
_cell.length_c   1.000
_cell.angle_alpha   90.00
_cell.angle_beta   90.00
_cell.angle_gamma   90.00
#
_symmetry.space_group_name_H-M   'P 1'
#
loop_
_entity.id
_entity.type
_entity.pdbx_description
1 polymer ?
#
loop_
_entity_poly.entity_id
_entity_poly.type
_entity_poly.pdbx_seq_one_letter_code
_entity_poly.pdbx_strand_id
1 'polypeptide(L)'
;MAPVCAVVVAGGSGQRFGNPGGKQLVNVAGRPLMSWSIRAFDRSDKVGHIVVVCPAERRAEMRRLAIDPFDYDTPISFADAGDTRQDSTRAGVHAVPAGFEYVAIHDGARPLITTEAIDHAIDVLVGDRSLDGVVCGQPAIDTFKIVDGDNIVETPPRELYWAAQTPQIFSVDAMKRAHTAAITEGFIGTDDSSLVERMGARVRCVQSPRDNLKVTVPEDLRPVTAILLGRMAEGEDFPMFSNLRIGHGYDVHRLVEGRRCIIGGVDIPYERGLLGHSDADVLAHALADAILGACRGGGRSAGYFPTPIPPTRVPIRWCCSLA
;
A
#
# COMPACT_ATOMS: atom_id res chain seq x y z
N MET A 1 5.87 25.73 -1.50
CA MET A 1 5.42 24.68 -2.44
C MET A 1 6.34 23.50 -2.24
N ALA A 2 5.83 22.29 -2.10
CA ALA A 2 6.64 21.08 -1.95
C ALA A 2 7.49 20.88 -3.21
N PRO A 3 8.82 20.75 -3.10
CA PRO A 3 9.72 20.80 -4.25
C PRO A 3 9.79 19.48 -5.05
N VAL A 4 9.22 18.40 -4.52
CA VAL A 4 9.42 17.04 -5.05
C VAL A 4 8.12 16.46 -5.62
N CYS A 5 8.23 15.86 -6.80
CA CYS A 5 7.22 14.95 -7.35
C CYS A 5 7.69 13.50 -7.19
N ALA A 6 6.89 12.64 -6.61
CA ALA A 6 7.19 11.21 -6.53
C ALA A 6 6.76 10.50 -7.82
N VAL A 7 7.59 9.56 -8.30
CA VAL A 7 7.28 8.64 -9.41
C VAL A 7 7.28 7.22 -8.87
N VAL A 8 6.12 6.65 -8.63
CA VAL A 8 5.95 5.28 -8.13
C VAL A 8 5.84 4.32 -9.31
N VAL A 9 6.90 3.54 -9.53
CA VAL A 9 6.98 2.60 -10.66
C VAL A 9 6.26 1.30 -10.30
N ALA A 10 5.13 1.07 -10.96
CA ALA A 10 4.23 -0.07 -10.75
C ALA A 10 3.99 -0.90 -12.03
N GLY A 11 4.78 -0.68 -13.09
CA GLY A 11 4.60 -1.27 -14.42
C GLY A 11 5.09 -2.71 -14.59
N GLY A 12 5.80 -3.27 -13.60
CA GLY A 12 6.39 -4.61 -13.75
C GLY A 12 5.35 -5.72 -13.87
N SER A 13 5.56 -6.62 -14.84
CA SER A 13 4.67 -7.76 -15.14
C SER A 13 4.52 -8.78 -13.99
N GLY A 14 5.40 -8.74 -12.99
CA GLY A 14 5.35 -9.67 -11.87
C GLY A 14 5.61 -11.15 -12.23
N GLN A 15 6.24 -11.45 -13.37
CA GLN A 15 6.47 -12.83 -13.84
C GLN A 15 7.06 -13.75 -12.76
N ARG A 16 8.06 -13.28 -12.03
CA ARG A 16 8.68 -14.02 -10.91
C ARG A 16 7.75 -14.22 -9.72
N PHE A 17 6.70 -13.42 -9.63
CA PHE A 17 5.71 -13.51 -8.55
C PHE A 17 4.59 -14.51 -8.83
N GLY A 18 4.45 -14.96 -10.10
CA GLY A 18 3.48 -16.00 -10.50
C GLY A 18 2.01 -15.60 -10.41
N ASN A 19 1.70 -14.31 -10.19
CA ASN A 19 0.32 -13.83 -10.13
C ASN A 19 -0.04 -13.08 -11.43
N PRO A 20 -1.03 -13.56 -12.22
CA PRO A 20 -1.49 -12.88 -13.44
C PRO A 20 -1.96 -11.44 -13.21
N GLY A 21 -2.49 -11.16 -12.00
CA GLY A 21 -2.88 -9.82 -11.57
C GLY A 21 -1.71 -8.92 -11.17
N GLY A 22 -0.45 -9.36 -11.29
CA GLY A 22 0.73 -8.65 -10.85
C GLY A 22 0.79 -8.49 -9.32
N LYS A 23 1.98 -8.23 -8.79
CA LYS A 23 2.21 -8.13 -7.34
C LYS A 23 1.72 -6.83 -6.71
N GLN A 24 1.54 -5.78 -7.51
CA GLN A 24 1.25 -4.43 -7.03
C GLN A 24 -0.09 -4.31 -6.31
N LEU A 25 -1.05 -5.15 -6.69
CA LEU A 25 -2.40 -5.18 -6.11
C LEU A 25 -2.61 -6.30 -5.08
N VAL A 26 -1.58 -7.08 -4.77
CA VAL A 26 -1.66 -8.09 -3.70
C VAL A 26 -1.92 -7.38 -2.38
N ASN A 27 -2.93 -7.85 -1.66
CA ASN A 27 -3.27 -7.29 -0.35
C ASN A 27 -2.21 -7.70 0.68
N VAL A 28 -1.64 -6.71 1.35
CA VAL A 28 -0.65 -6.88 2.42
C VAL A 28 -1.09 -6.01 3.59
N ALA A 29 -1.33 -6.61 4.74
CA ALA A 29 -1.80 -5.90 5.93
C ALA A 29 -3.00 -4.96 5.65
N GLY A 30 -3.97 -5.42 4.83
CA GLY A 30 -5.23 -4.73 4.55
C GLY A 30 -5.21 -3.72 3.41
N ARG A 31 -4.06 -3.53 2.73
CA ARG A 31 -3.93 -2.62 1.57
C ARG A 31 -3.20 -3.29 0.42
N PRO A 32 -3.45 -2.89 -0.84
CA PRO A 32 -2.61 -3.28 -1.96
C PRO A 32 -1.16 -2.88 -1.73
N LEU A 33 -0.21 -3.73 -2.17
CA LEU A 33 1.22 -3.55 -1.95
C LEU A 33 1.71 -2.14 -2.29
N MET A 34 1.35 -1.63 -3.48
CA MET A 34 1.77 -0.30 -3.94
C MET A 34 1.17 0.85 -3.11
N SER A 35 0.01 0.66 -2.49
CA SER A 35 -0.66 1.71 -1.70
C SER A 35 0.15 2.08 -0.46
N TRP A 36 0.97 1.19 0.06
CA TRP A 36 1.89 1.49 1.16
C TRP A 36 2.99 2.47 0.74
N SER A 37 3.59 2.26 -0.43
CA SER A 37 4.57 3.20 -1.00
C SER A 37 3.93 4.56 -1.26
N ILE A 38 2.76 4.59 -1.91
CA ILE A 38 2.02 5.84 -2.18
C ILE A 38 1.76 6.60 -0.88
N ARG A 39 1.28 5.91 0.16
CA ARG A 39 1.02 6.52 1.46
C ARG A 39 2.25 7.13 2.11
N ALA A 40 3.41 6.48 2.01
CA ALA A 40 4.64 7.02 2.59
C ALA A 40 5.03 8.36 1.94
N PHE A 41 4.82 8.50 0.64
CA PHE A 41 5.03 9.77 -0.07
C PHE A 41 3.94 10.80 0.20
N ASP A 42 2.69 10.37 0.31
CA ASP A 42 1.55 11.23 0.63
C ASP A 42 1.67 11.92 2.00
N ARG A 43 2.31 11.28 2.96
CA ARG A 43 2.55 11.82 4.29
C ARG A 43 3.71 12.82 4.38
N SER A 44 4.49 12.96 3.33
CA SER A 44 5.61 13.90 3.29
C SER A 44 5.14 15.28 2.84
N ASP A 45 5.30 16.27 3.70
CA ASP A 45 5.03 17.69 3.35
C ASP A 45 5.95 18.23 2.24
N LYS A 46 7.00 17.49 1.87
CA LYS A 46 7.96 17.82 0.83
C LYS A 46 7.56 17.29 -0.54
N VAL A 47 6.55 16.42 -0.60
CA VAL A 47 6.02 15.81 -1.83
C VAL A 47 4.71 16.50 -2.19
N GLY A 48 4.67 17.16 -3.34
CA GLY A 48 3.49 17.91 -3.79
C GLY A 48 2.70 17.22 -4.90
N HIS A 49 3.19 16.11 -5.45
CA HIS A 49 2.49 15.33 -6.49
C HIS A 49 3.03 13.90 -6.56
N ILE A 50 2.19 12.95 -6.92
CA ILE A 50 2.58 11.55 -7.12
C ILE A 50 2.17 11.12 -8.53
N VAL A 51 3.11 10.62 -9.31
CA VAL A 51 2.86 9.99 -10.61
C VAL A 51 2.97 8.46 -10.43
N VAL A 52 1.90 7.75 -10.69
CA VAL A 52 1.89 6.27 -10.68
C VAL A 52 2.12 5.77 -12.11
N VAL A 53 3.21 5.02 -12.30
CA VAL A 53 3.55 4.45 -13.61
C VAL A 53 3.05 3.01 -13.68
N CYS A 54 2.08 2.74 -14.56
CA CYS A 54 1.47 1.41 -14.69
C CYS A 54 1.06 1.11 -16.13
N PRO A 55 0.83 -0.16 -16.50
CA PRO A 55 0.27 -0.51 -17.80
C PRO A 55 -1.07 0.21 -18.04
N ALA A 56 -1.26 0.75 -19.24
CA ALA A 56 -2.44 1.56 -19.58
C ALA A 56 -3.75 0.78 -19.34
N GLU A 57 -3.77 -0.49 -19.73
CA GLU A 57 -4.90 -1.41 -19.59
C GLU A 57 -5.26 -1.72 -18.13
N ARG A 58 -4.30 -1.53 -17.20
CA ARG A 58 -4.51 -1.78 -15.76
C ARG A 58 -4.77 -0.53 -14.95
N ARG A 59 -4.71 0.64 -15.56
CA ARG A 59 -4.85 1.93 -14.87
C ARG A 59 -6.18 2.03 -14.10
N ALA A 60 -7.29 1.66 -14.74
CA ALA A 60 -8.62 1.70 -14.12
C ALA A 60 -8.71 0.77 -12.90
N GLU A 61 -8.16 -0.44 -13.01
CA GLU A 61 -8.10 -1.40 -11.91
C GLU A 61 -7.23 -0.89 -10.75
N MET A 62 -6.03 -0.38 -11.05
CA MET A 62 -5.13 0.14 -10.04
C MET A 62 -5.72 1.36 -9.32
N ARG A 63 -6.37 2.27 -10.06
CA ARG A 63 -7.10 3.39 -9.46
C ARG A 63 -8.17 2.88 -8.49
N ARG A 64 -9.06 2.00 -8.96
CA ARG A 64 -10.19 1.49 -8.18
C ARG A 64 -9.76 0.72 -6.93
N LEU A 65 -8.64 -0.03 -6.97
CA LEU A 65 -8.23 -0.90 -5.86
C LEU A 65 -7.17 -0.26 -4.95
N ALA A 66 -6.30 0.59 -5.47
CA ALA A 66 -5.14 1.07 -4.74
C ALA A 66 -5.16 2.59 -4.46
N ILE A 67 -6.06 3.34 -5.09
CA ILE A 67 -6.17 4.80 -4.92
C ILE A 67 -7.52 5.18 -4.33
N ASP A 68 -8.62 4.94 -5.04
CA ASP A 68 -9.95 5.43 -4.68
C ASP A 68 -10.45 4.99 -3.28
N PRO A 69 -10.08 3.80 -2.74
CA PRO A 69 -10.51 3.38 -1.39
C PRO A 69 -9.77 4.09 -0.25
N PHE A 70 -8.76 4.91 -0.55
CA PHE A 70 -7.90 5.53 0.46
C PHE A 70 -7.89 7.05 0.30
N ASP A 71 -7.90 7.74 1.44
CA ASP A 71 -7.80 9.20 1.47
C ASP A 71 -6.32 9.59 1.32
N TYR A 72 -5.95 10.14 0.17
CA TYR A 72 -4.66 10.74 -0.12
C TYR A 72 -4.84 12.25 -0.31
N ASP A 73 -4.06 13.03 0.41
CA ASP A 73 -4.07 14.50 0.32
C ASP A 73 -3.25 15.00 -0.87
N THR A 74 -2.21 14.25 -1.25
CA THR A 74 -1.33 14.57 -2.38
C THR A 74 -2.01 14.22 -3.70
N PRO A 75 -2.09 15.14 -4.68
CA PRO A 75 -2.63 14.85 -6.01
C PRO A 75 -1.91 13.70 -6.70
N ILE A 76 -2.69 12.75 -7.27
CA ILE A 76 -2.17 11.56 -7.95
C ILE A 76 -2.55 11.58 -9.44
N SER A 77 -1.55 11.40 -10.30
CA SER A 77 -1.73 11.19 -11.73
C SER A 77 -1.11 9.87 -12.18
N PHE A 78 -1.34 9.50 -13.45
CA PHE A 78 -0.84 8.25 -14.01
C PHE A 78 -0.02 8.49 -15.27
N ALA A 79 1.01 7.66 -15.46
CA ALA A 79 1.75 7.55 -16.70
C ALA A 79 1.76 6.10 -17.18
N ASP A 80 1.87 5.88 -18.51
CA ASP A 80 1.92 4.54 -19.06
C ASP A 80 3.30 3.93 -18.90
N ALA A 81 3.33 2.69 -18.43
CA ALA A 81 4.58 1.92 -18.34
C ALA A 81 5.11 1.60 -19.73
N GLY A 82 6.42 1.63 -19.89
CA GLY A 82 7.11 1.15 -21.09
C GLY A 82 7.51 -0.32 -20.98
N ASP A 83 8.20 -0.81 -22.00
CA ASP A 83 8.61 -2.20 -22.12
C ASP A 83 9.64 -2.61 -21.05
N THR A 84 10.50 -1.67 -20.65
CA THR A 84 11.52 -1.87 -19.63
C THR A 84 11.23 -1.02 -18.38
N ARG A 85 11.94 -1.31 -17.27
CA ARG A 85 11.90 -0.45 -16.08
C ARG A 85 12.38 0.96 -16.42
N GLN A 86 13.43 1.07 -17.21
CA GLN A 86 13.99 2.36 -17.64
C GLN A 86 12.98 3.16 -18.47
N ASP A 87 12.26 2.52 -19.41
CA ASP A 87 11.21 3.19 -20.20
C ASP A 87 10.04 3.63 -19.32
N SER A 88 9.65 2.80 -18.36
CA SER A 88 8.63 3.12 -17.37
C SER A 88 9.03 4.33 -16.52
N THR A 89 10.27 4.37 -16.04
CA THR A 89 10.79 5.51 -15.27
C THR A 89 10.82 6.77 -16.13
N ARG A 90 11.29 6.67 -17.38
CA ARG A 90 11.29 7.79 -18.33
C ARG A 90 9.89 8.37 -18.52
N ALA A 91 8.90 7.50 -18.74
CA ALA A 91 7.50 7.93 -18.88
C ALA A 91 7.01 8.68 -17.63
N GLY A 92 7.32 8.15 -16.44
CA GLY A 92 7.00 8.80 -15.17
C GLY A 92 7.66 10.17 -15.02
N VAL A 93 8.96 10.30 -15.33
CA VAL A 93 9.72 11.56 -15.25
C VAL A 93 9.17 12.60 -16.24
N HIS A 94 8.75 12.18 -17.44
CA HIS A 94 8.12 13.09 -18.40
C HIS A 94 6.71 13.52 -17.98
N ALA A 95 6.02 12.72 -17.18
CA ALA A 95 4.69 13.04 -16.66
C ALA A 95 4.72 13.93 -15.40
N VAL A 96 5.91 14.24 -14.87
CA VAL A 96 6.05 15.19 -13.74
C VAL A 96 5.47 16.55 -14.16
N PRO A 97 4.50 17.10 -13.41
CA PRO A 97 3.92 18.41 -13.72
C PRO A 97 4.97 19.53 -13.69
N ALA A 98 4.69 20.62 -14.39
CA ALA A 98 5.55 21.79 -14.37
C ALA A 98 5.60 22.39 -12.94
N GLY A 99 6.77 22.92 -12.57
CA GLY A 99 6.99 23.59 -11.27
C GLY A 99 7.62 22.71 -10.20
N PHE A 100 7.84 21.43 -10.46
CA PHE A 100 8.63 20.56 -9.57
C PHE A 100 10.10 20.59 -9.97
N GLU A 101 10.97 20.83 -8.97
CA GLU A 101 12.42 20.88 -9.18
C GLU A 101 13.05 19.49 -9.12
N TYR A 102 12.52 18.62 -8.26
CA TYR A 102 13.05 17.29 -8.01
C TYR A 102 12.03 16.20 -8.30
N VAL A 103 12.54 15.04 -8.66
CA VAL A 103 11.76 13.80 -8.83
C VAL A 103 12.32 12.70 -7.93
N ALA A 104 11.45 12.07 -7.14
CA ALA A 104 11.77 10.90 -6.30
C ALA A 104 11.22 9.64 -6.98
N ILE A 105 12.10 8.83 -7.54
CA ILE A 105 11.73 7.60 -8.25
C ILE A 105 11.74 6.44 -7.26
N HIS A 106 10.62 5.74 -7.16
CA HIS A 106 10.45 4.66 -6.19
C HIS A 106 9.79 3.41 -6.80
N ASP A 107 10.31 2.26 -6.43
CA ASP A 107 9.69 0.99 -6.77
C ASP A 107 8.42 0.79 -5.95
N GLY A 108 7.23 0.73 -6.56
CA GLY A 108 5.96 0.44 -5.88
C GLY A 108 5.91 -0.94 -5.20
N ALA A 109 6.95 -1.75 -5.37
CA ALA A 109 7.15 -3.03 -4.70
C ALA A 109 8.01 -2.94 -3.42
N ARG A 110 8.31 -1.74 -2.91
CA ARG A 110 8.98 -1.50 -1.62
C ARG A 110 8.03 -0.83 -0.64
N PRO A 111 7.08 -1.58 -0.06
CA PRO A 111 6.01 -1.04 0.76
C PRO A 111 6.48 -0.54 2.14
N LEU A 112 7.73 -0.80 2.50
CA LEU A 112 8.26 -0.51 3.84
C LEU A 112 9.09 0.77 3.93
N ILE A 113 9.18 1.54 2.83
CA ILE A 113 9.78 2.88 2.91
C ILE A 113 9.00 3.74 3.90
N THR A 114 9.70 4.52 4.72
CA THR A 114 9.07 5.41 5.68
C THR A 114 9.13 6.86 5.20
N THR A 115 8.20 7.68 5.68
CA THR A 115 8.16 9.13 5.37
C THR A 115 9.44 9.81 5.84
N GLU A 116 9.96 9.44 7.01
CA GLU A 116 11.20 10.00 7.57
C GLU A 116 12.41 9.71 6.67
N ALA A 117 12.48 8.50 6.08
CA ALA A 117 13.56 8.15 5.15
C ALA A 117 13.45 8.92 3.83
N ILE A 118 12.23 9.14 3.34
CA ILE A 118 11.95 9.98 2.17
C ILE A 118 12.40 11.42 2.46
N ASP A 119 11.94 11.99 3.57
CA ASP A 119 12.24 13.37 3.98
C ASP A 119 13.73 13.59 4.20
N HIS A 120 14.40 12.64 4.85
CA HIS A 120 15.84 12.69 5.05
C HIS A 120 16.61 12.71 3.72
N ALA A 121 16.24 11.85 2.77
CA ALA A 121 16.87 11.80 1.45
C ALA A 121 16.65 13.13 0.68
N ILE A 122 15.45 13.69 0.75
CA ILE A 122 15.14 15.00 0.16
C ILE A 122 16.01 16.10 0.80
N ASP A 123 16.10 16.13 2.14
CA ASP A 123 16.89 17.13 2.87
C ASP A 123 18.37 17.09 2.51
N VAL A 124 18.94 15.89 2.35
CA VAL A 124 20.34 15.71 1.94
C VAL A 124 20.57 16.31 0.55
N LEU A 125 19.66 16.08 -0.41
CA LEU A 125 19.80 16.61 -1.77
C LEU A 125 19.61 18.13 -1.81
N VAL A 126 18.54 18.62 -1.17
CA VAL A 126 18.22 20.07 -1.18
C VAL A 126 19.24 20.88 -0.39
N GLY A 127 19.80 20.30 0.68
CA GLY A 127 20.78 20.94 1.56
C GLY A 127 22.19 21.04 0.97
N ASP A 128 22.53 20.21 -0.04
CA ASP A 128 23.86 20.22 -0.68
C ASP A 128 23.73 20.42 -2.20
N ARG A 129 23.80 21.68 -2.62
CA ARG A 129 23.68 22.07 -4.04
C ARG A 129 24.79 21.52 -4.96
N SER A 130 25.82 20.90 -4.39
CA SER A 130 26.87 20.22 -5.18
C SER A 130 26.44 18.81 -5.65
N LEU A 131 25.29 18.32 -5.17
CA LEU A 131 24.74 17.03 -5.54
C LEU A 131 23.74 17.18 -6.68
N ASP A 132 23.80 16.24 -7.61
CA ASP A 132 22.82 16.08 -8.69
C ASP A 132 21.74 15.04 -8.34
N GLY A 133 22.02 14.20 -7.34
CA GLY A 133 21.08 13.19 -6.87
C GLY A 133 21.50 12.49 -5.57
N VAL A 134 20.55 11.79 -5.01
CA VAL A 134 20.74 10.87 -3.87
C VAL A 134 20.09 9.53 -4.14
N VAL A 135 20.68 8.47 -3.60
CA VAL A 135 20.17 7.09 -3.68
C VAL A 135 20.01 6.56 -2.27
N CYS A 136 18.80 6.18 -1.91
CA CYS A 136 18.58 5.42 -0.70
C CYS A 136 19.22 4.03 -0.81
N GLY A 137 19.89 3.58 0.22
CA GLY A 137 20.54 2.28 0.22
C GLY A 137 21.05 1.85 1.59
N GLN A 138 21.76 0.74 1.60
CA GLN A 138 22.38 0.16 2.80
C GLN A 138 23.84 -0.13 2.52
N PRO A 139 24.77 0.22 3.43
CA PRO A 139 26.13 -0.31 3.35
C PRO A 139 26.11 -1.82 3.42
N ALA A 140 26.96 -2.45 2.64
CA ALA A 140 27.07 -3.91 2.59
C ALA A 140 27.48 -4.48 3.95
N ILE A 141 26.74 -5.50 4.40
CA ILE A 141 27.05 -6.24 5.63
C ILE A 141 27.73 -7.57 5.33
N ASP A 142 27.43 -8.17 4.18
CA ASP A 142 28.01 -9.43 3.74
C ASP A 142 29.34 -9.24 3.03
N THR A 143 30.14 -10.30 2.96
CA THR A 143 31.36 -10.32 2.16
C THR A 143 31.03 -10.64 0.70
N PHE A 144 31.28 -9.70 -0.20
CA PHE A 144 31.10 -9.90 -1.63
C PHE A 144 32.30 -10.65 -2.25
N LYS A 145 32.01 -11.45 -3.27
CA LYS A 145 33.00 -12.15 -4.09
C LYS A 145 32.80 -11.75 -5.55
N ILE A 146 33.86 -11.39 -6.22
CA ILE A 146 33.88 -11.33 -7.67
C ILE A 146 34.19 -12.74 -8.16
N VAL A 147 33.37 -13.24 -9.09
CA VAL A 147 33.49 -14.62 -9.58
C VAL A 147 33.60 -14.63 -11.10
N ASP A 148 34.35 -15.63 -11.61
CA ASP A 148 34.35 -16.04 -13.02
C ASP A 148 33.82 -17.48 -13.07
N GLY A 149 32.61 -17.63 -13.60
CA GLY A 149 31.81 -18.84 -13.38
C GLY A 149 31.60 -19.09 -11.89
N ASP A 150 32.04 -20.25 -11.39
CA ASP A 150 31.92 -20.62 -9.96
C ASP A 150 33.23 -20.35 -9.17
N ASN A 151 34.25 -19.80 -9.82
CA ASN A 151 35.54 -19.56 -9.17
C ASN A 151 35.62 -18.14 -8.62
N ILE A 152 36.08 -18.01 -7.38
CA ILE A 152 36.33 -16.70 -6.75
C ILE A 152 37.59 -16.11 -7.37
N VAL A 153 37.47 -14.92 -7.96
CA VAL A 153 38.57 -14.13 -8.53
C VAL A 153 39.09 -13.13 -7.51
N GLU A 154 38.19 -12.46 -6.79
CA GLU A 154 38.55 -11.40 -5.86
C GLU A 154 37.58 -11.31 -4.69
N THR A 155 38.05 -10.83 -3.56
CA THR A 155 37.23 -10.45 -2.40
C THR A 155 37.48 -8.98 -2.09
N PRO A 156 36.67 -8.07 -2.65
CA PRO A 156 36.87 -6.63 -2.43
C PRO A 156 36.47 -6.22 -1.01
N PRO A 157 37.03 -5.11 -0.49
CA PRO A 157 36.60 -4.53 0.78
C PRO A 157 35.11 -4.15 0.76
N ARG A 158 34.32 -4.71 1.67
CA ARG A 158 32.85 -4.50 1.70
C ARG A 158 32.44 -3.05 1.94
N GLU A 159 33.31 -2.26 2.56
CA GLU A 159 33.11 -0.85 2.87
C GLU A 159 32.92 0.02 1.60
N LEU A 160 33.33 -0.49 0.45
CA LEU A 160 33.15 0.16 -0.85
C LEU A 160 31.79 -0.10 -1.49
N TYR A 161 30.97 -0.99 -0.91
CA TYR A 161 29.74 -1.45 -1.53
C TYR A 161 28.51 -1.02 -0.73
N TRP A 162 27.52 -0.57 -1.47
CA TRP A 162 26.19 -0.29 -0.98
C TRP A 162 25.14 -1.07 -1.78
N ALA A 163 24.17 -1.59 -1.10
CA ALA A 163 22.98 -2.16 -1.74
C ALA A 163 22.01 -1.02 -2.06
N ALA A 164 21.96 -0.59 -3.33
CA ALA A 164 21.09 0.47 -3.79
C ALA A 164 19.62 0.06 -3.64
N GLN A 165 18.85 0.99 -3.12
CA GLN A 165 17.40 0.86 -2.96
C GLN A 165 16.70 2.06 -3.64
N THR A 166 15.43 2.24 -3.36
CA THR A 166 14.67 3.43 -3.73
C THR A 166 13.96 3.99 -2.49
N PRO A 167 13.66 5.32 -2.43
CA PRO A 167 13.70 6.26 -3.55
C PRO A 167 15.12 6.61 -3.99
N GLN A 168 15.23 6.96 -5.29
CA GLN A 168 16.36 7.64 -5.89
C GLN A 168 15.87 9.01 -6.33
N ILE A 169 16.52 10.09 -5.87
CA ILE A 169 15.99 11.45 -6.02
C ILE A 169 17.00 12.29 -6.81
N PHE A 170 16.51 12.97 -7.81
CA PHE A 170 17.32 13.78 -8.75
C PHE A 170 16.60 15.07 -9.11
N SER A 171 17.32 16.04 -9.69
CA SER A 171 16.62 17.11 -10.38
C SER A 171 15.88 16.56 -11.60
N VAL A 172 14.68 17.08 -11.86
CA VAL A 172 13.84 16.66 -13.00
C VAL A 172 14.59 16.85 -14.32
N ASP A 173 15.30 17.97 -14.48
CA ASP A 173 16.05 18.28 -15.69
C ASP A 173 17.26 17.35 -15.89
N ALA A 174 18.01 17.04 -14.83
CA ALA A 174 19.12 16.09 -14.92
C ALA A 174 18.61 14.70 -15.35
N MET A 175 17.51 14.24 -14.77
CA MET A 175 16.93 12.93 -15.09
C MET A 175 16.40 12.88 -16.53
N LYS A 176 15.74 13.94 -17.02
CA LYS A 176 15.30 14.03 -18.42
C LYS A 176 16.47 13.97 -19.40
N ARG A 177 17.55 14.72 -19.12
CA ARG A 177 18.76 14.68 -19.95
C ARG A 177 19.41 13.30 -19.93
N ALA A 178 19.51 12.67 -18.76
CA ALA A 178 20.10 11.34 -18.62
C ALA A 178 19.35 10.28 -19.42
N HIS A 179 18.02 10.29 -19.39
CA HIS A 179 17.21 9.41 -20.21
C HIS A 179 17.40 9.67 -21.73
N THR A 180 17.52 10.94 -22.13
CA THR A 180 17.74 11.30 -23.54
C THR A 180 19.11 10.79 -24.01
N ALA A 181 20.15 10.99 -23.22
CA ALA A 181 21.49 10.51 -23.51
C ALA A 181 21.53 8.98 -23.61
N ALA A 182 20.92 8.29 -22.64
CA ALA A 182 20.86 6.83 -22.62
C ALA A 182 20.18 6.26 -23.87
N ILE A 183 19.09 6.88 -24.36
CA ILE A 183 18.43 6.48 -25.62
C ILE A 183 19.39 6.66 -26.81
N THR A 184 20.04 7.82 -26.90
CA THR A 184 20.94 8.14 -28.02
C THR A 184 22.13 7.17 -28.07
N GLU A 185 22.62 6.74 -26.91
CA GLU A 185 23.76 5.85 -26.78
C GLU A 185 23.39 4.34 -26.76
N GLY A 186 22.10 4.02 -26.74
CA GLY A 186 21.62 2.65 -26.56
C GLY A 186 21.98 2.06 -25.20
N PHE A 187 22.16 2.90 -24.18
CA PHE A 187 22.58 2.47 -22.85
C PHE A 187 21.38 2.02 -22.01
N ILE A 188 21.51 0.85 -21.39
CA ILE A 188 20.54 0.32 -20.43
C ILE A 188 21.18 0.31 -19.06
N GLY A 189 20.70 1.18 -18.16
CA GLY A 189 21.15 1.25 -16.77
C GLY A 189 20.56 0.15 -15.91
N THR A 190 21.26 -0.20 -14.84
CA THR A 190 20.75 -1.15 -13.84
C THR A 190 19.73 -0.51 -12.90
N ASP A 191 19.85 0.81 -12.70
CA ASP A 191 18.95 1.66 -11.93
C ASP A 191 18.95 3.09 -12.49
N ASP A 192 18.23 4.01 -11.83
CA ASP A 192 18.09 5.38 -12.32
C ASP A 192 19.36 6.21 -12.07
N SER A 193 20.13 5.91 -10.99
CA SER A 193 21.37 6.60 -10.69
C SER A 193 22.44 6.36 -11.74
N SER A 194 22.52 5.15 -12.28
CA SER A 194 23.51 4.80 -13.31
C SER A 194 23.39 5.64 -14.58
N LEU A 195 22.19 6.17 -14.87
CA LEU A 195 21.98 7.06 -16.03
C LEU A 195 22.59 8.44 -15.79
N VAL A 196 22.42 9.01 -14.59
CA VAL A 196 22.95 10.34 -14.27
C VAL A 196 24.46 10.26 -13.96
N GLU A 197 24.93 9.20 -13.32
CA GLU A 197 26.36 8.94 -13.07
C GLU A 197 27.16 8.90 -14.37
N ARG A 198 26.60 8.28 -15.42
CA ARG A 198 27.20 8.24 -16.76
C ARG A 198 27.42 9.62 -17.36
N MET A 199 26.64 10.61 -16.95
CA MET A 199 26.81 12.00 -17.36
C MET A 199 27.80 12.78 -16.48
N GLY A 200 28.49 12.11 -15.55
CA GLY A 200 29.44 12.73 -14.62
C GLY A 200 28.78 13.41 -13.41
N ALA A 201 27.50 13.10 -13.15
CA ALA A 201 26.77 13.65 -12.02
C ALA A 201 27.28 13.16 -10.66
N ARG A 202 27.19 14.02 -9.64
CA ARG A 202 27.53 13.69 -8.27
C ARG A 202 26.32 13.15 -7.54
N VAL A 203 26.31 11.84 -7.32
CA VAL A 203 25.24 11.14 -6.61
C VAL A 203 25.77 10.64 -5.26
N ARG A 204 24.98 10.86 -4.19
CA ARG A 204 25.32 10.43 -2.83
C ARG A 204 24.42 9.29 -2.37
N CYS A 205 24.99 8.25 -1.76
CA CYS A 205 24.23 7.24 -1.04
C CYS A 205 23.74 7.80 0.30
N VAL A 206 22.47 7.60 0.59
CA VAL A 206 21.81 7.97 1.85
C VAL A 206 21.27 6.71 2.50
N GLN A 207 21.61 6.51 3.77
CA GLN A 207 21.17 5.31 4.47
C GLN A 207 19.66 5.34 4.70
N SER A 208 18.98 4.28 4.26
CA SER A 208 17.55 4.04 4.45
C SER A 208 17.34 2.95 5.51
N PRO A 209 16.11 2.70 5.99
CA PRO A 209 15.85 1.58 6.89
C PRO A 209 16.23 0.24 6.27
N ARG A 210 16.78 -0.66 7.09
CA ARG A 210 17.19 -2.01 6.62
C ARG A 210 16.03 -2.84 6.13
N ASP A 211 14.87 -2.61 6.67
CA ASP A 211 13.64 -3.29 6.34
C ASP A 211 12.91 -2.70 5.11
N ASN A 212 13.50 -1.73 4.39
CA ASN A 212 12.97 -1.24 3.12
C ASN A 212 13.12 -2.33 2.00
N LEU A 213 12.48 -3.48 2.26
CA LEU A 213 12.56 -4.66 1.41
C LEU A 213 11.80 -4.47 0.10
N LYS A 214 12.32 -5.10 -0.96
CA LYS A 214 11.63 -5.17 -2.26
C LYS A 214 10.93 -6.52 -2.38
N VAL A 215 9.61 -6.52 -2.50
CA VAL A 215 8.83 -7.73 -2.79
C VAL A 215 9.11 -8.15 -4.24
N THR A 216 9.75 -9.30 -4.42
CA THR A 216 10.11 -9.86 -5.72
C THR A 216 9.49 -11.23 -5.97
N VAL A 217 9.35 -12.02 -4.93
CA VAL A 217 8.76 -13.36 -4.92
C VAL A 217 7.67 -13.44 -3.82
N PRO A 218 6.76 -14.41 -3.87
CA PRO A 218 5.68 -14.53 -2.87
C PRO A 218 6.17 -14.67 -1.43
N GLU A 219 7.33 -15.27 -1.22
CA GLU A 219 7.95 -15.49 0.08
C GLU A 219 8.28 -14.17 0.80
N ASP A 220 8.57 -13.11 0.05
CA ASP A 220 8.86 -11.77 0.57
C ASP A 220 7.65 -11.16 1.29
N LEU A 221 6.42 -11.63 1.02
CA LEU A 221 5.22 -11.09 1.65
C LEU A 221 5.18 -11.35 3.15
N ARG A 222 5.72 -12.49 3.63
CA ARG A 222 5.67 -12.83 5.05
C ARG A 222 6.41 -11.83 5.93
N PRO A 223 7.71 -11.55 5.69
CA PRO A 223 8.43 -10.55 6.50
C PRO A 223 7.83 -9.16 6.33
N VAL A 224 7.43 -8.77 5.12
CA VAL A 224 6.81 -7.47 4.86
C VAL A 224 5.51 -7.30 5.64
N THR A 225 4.63 -8.31 5.63
CA THR A 225 3.37 -8.27 6.40
C THR A 225 3.64 -8.17 7.90
N ALA A 226 4.59 -8.95 8.43
CA ALA A 226 4.92 -8.93 9.85
C ALA A 226 5.43 -7.55 10.30
N ILE A 227 6.30 -6.91 9.50
CA ILE A 227 6.82 -5.57 9.78
C ILE A 227 5.71 -4.52 9.75
N LEU A 228 4.85 -4.55 8.71
CA LEU A 228 3.72 -3.62 8.63
C LEU A 228 2.76 -3.77 9.81
N LEU A 229 2.40 -4.99 10.18
CA LEU A 229 1.53 -5.25 11.34
C LEU A 229 2.19 -4.80 12.65
N GLY A 230 3.51 -4.97 12.80
CA GLY A 230 4.26 -4.47 13.95
C GLY A 230 4.19 -2.95 14.06
N ARG A 231 4.49 -2.22 12.97
CA ARG A 231 4.39 -0.76 12.92
C ARG A 231 2.98 -0.25 13.23
N MET A 232 1.96 -0.97 12.74
CA MET A 232 0.56 -0.65 13.05
C MET A 232 0.24 -0.82 14.55
N ALA A 233 0.79 -1.84 15.19
CA ALA A 233 0.57 -2.10 16.63
C ALA A 233 1.29 -1.07 17.52
N GLU A 234 2.38 -0.50 17.06
CA GLU A 234 3.16 0.54 17.78
C GLU A 234 2.54 1.93 17.68
N GLY A 235 1.38 2.07 17.03
CA GLY A 235 0.62 3.31 16.98
C GLY A 235 1.12 4.28 15.89
N GLU A 236 1.93 3.85 14.96
CA GLU A 236 2.03 4.55 13.68
C GLU A 236 0.62 4.62 13.09
N ASP A 237 0.09 5.83 12.96
CA ASP A 237 -1.29 6.15 12.61
C ASP A 237 -1.70 5.53 11.26
N PHE A 238 -2.07 4.26 11.29
CA PHE A 238 -2.53 3.55 10.11
C PHE A 238 -4.07 3.61 10.07
N PRO A 239 -4.66 4.31 9.10
CA PRO A 239 -6.11 4.46 8.99
C PRO A 239 -6.87 3.15 8.81
N MET A 240 -6.17 2.00 8.77
CA MET A 240 -6.82 0.69 8.72
C MET A 240 -7.80 0.46 9.87
N PHE A 241 -7.55 1.09 11.04
CA PHE A 241 -8.45 1.02 12.18
C PHE A 241 -9.45 2.18 12.26
N SER A 242 -9.30 3.24 11.44
CA SER A 242 -10.32 4.31 11.39
C SER A 242 -11.68 3.78 10.93
N ASN A 243 -11.68 2.73 10.13
CA ASN A 243 -12.88 2.04 9.65
C ASN A 243 -13.18 0.72 10.39
N LEU A 244 -12.28 0.24 11.26
CA LEU A 244 -12.57 -0.89 12.12
C LEU A 244 -13.51 -0.44 13.22
N ARG A 245 -14.69 -1.04 13.27
CA ARG A 245 -15.69 -0.79 14.29
C ARG A 245 -15.99 -2.09 14.99
N ILE A 246 -15.97 -2.04 16.30
CA ILE A 246 -16.34 -3.17 17.14
C ILE A 246 -17.67 -2.85 17.78
N GLY A 247 -18.64 -3.72 17.62
CA GLY A 247 -19.90 -3.66 18.30
C GLY A 247 -20.12 -4.90 19.14
N HIS A 248 -20.77 -4.72 20.27
CA HIS A 248 -21.16 -5.80 21.16
C HIS A 248 -22.68 -5.80 21.26
N GLY A 249 -23.30 -6.96 21.03
CA GLY A 249 -24.73 -7.17 21.20
C GLY A 249 -24.98 -8.28 22.22
N TYR A 250 -26.00 -8.09 23.02
CA TYR A 250 -26.42 -9.04 24.03
C TYR A 250 -27.93 -9.04 24.13
N ASP A 251 -28.57 -10.22 23.98
CA ASP A 251 -29.98 -10.42 24.18
C ASP A 251 -30.26 -11.67 25.01
N VAL A 252 -31.32 -11.64 25.82
CA VAL A 252 -31.68 -12.77 26.67
C VAL A 252 -33.20 -12.86 26.76
N HIS A 253 -33.72 -14.04 26.53
CA HIS A 253 -35.13 -14.37 26.67
C HIS A 253 -35.37 -15.58 27.56
N ARG A 254 -36.47 -15.52 28.30
CA ARG A 254 -36.90 -16.63 29.15
C ARG A 254 -37.43 -17.78 28.26
N LEU A 255 -37.06 -19.01 28.59
CA LEU A 255 -37.65 -20.22 27.95
C LEU A 255 -38.99 -20.56 28.60
N VAL A 256 -40.01 -20.75 27.77
CA VAL A 256 -41.36 -21.10 28.16
C VAL A 256 -41.92 -22.25 27.33
N GLU A 257 -42.85 -23.00 27.89
CA GLU A 257 -43.55 -24.09 27.21
C GLU A 257 -44.51 -23.55 26.14
N GLY A 258 -44.80 -24.36 25.13
CA GLY A 258 -45.75 -24.01 24.07
C GLY A 258 -45.26 -23.06 22.99
N ARG A 259 -43.96 -22.72 22.98
CA ARG A 259 -43.32 -21.93 21.92
C ARG A 259 -42.22 -22.71 21.21
N ARG A 260 -42.01 -22.37 19.94
CA ARG A 260 -40.90 -22.92 19.17
C ARG A 260 -39.59 -22.28 19.61
N CYS A 261 -38.52 -23.06 19.63
CA CYS A 261 -37.17 -22.56 19.92
C CYS A 261 -36.49 -22.16 18.61
N ILE A 262 -36.53 -20.85 18.25
CA ILE A 262 -35.89 -20.35 17.05
C ILE A 262 -34.64 -19.59 17.43
N ILE A 263 -33.49 -19.98 16.89
CA ILE A 263 -32.19 -19.31 17.12
C ILE A 263 -31.50 -19.17 15.77
N GLY A 264 -31.18 -17.93 15.36
CA GLY A 264 -30.57 -17.61 14.08
C GLY A 264 -31.46 -18.00 12.89
N GLY A 265 -32.80 -17.97 13.07
CA GLY A 265 -33.79 -18.40 12.08
C GLY A 265 -33.94 -19.92 11.94
N VAL A 266 -33.22 -20.71 12.74
CA VAL A 266 -33.29 -22.17 12.75
C VAL A 266 -34.23 -22.64 13.85
N ASP A 267 -35.20 -23.48 13.49
CA ASP A 267 -36.11 -24.13 14.45
C ASP A 267 -35.41 -25.32 15.11
N ILE A 268 -35.10 -25.16 16.39
CA ILE A 268 -34.44 -26.18 17.17
C ILE A 268 -35.51 -27.05 17.84
N PRO A 269 -35.51 -28.37 17.66
CA PRO A 269 -36.46 -29.27 18.31
C PRO A 269 -36.20 -29.33 19.82
N TYR A 270 -36.89 -28.47 20.57
CA TYR A 270 -36.82 -28.38 22.02
C TYR A 270 -38.22 -28.13 22.61
N GLU A 271 -38.46 -28.66 23.79
CA GLU A 271 -39.78 -28.59 24.45
C GLU A 271 -40.21 -27.16 24.87
N ARG A 272 -39.27 -26.22 24.93
CA ARG A 272 -39.50 -24.85 25.31
C ARG A 272 -38.94 -23.91 24.27
N GLY A 273 -39.60 -22.77 24.06
CA GLY A 273 -39.16 -21.72 23.16
C GLY A 273 -38.97 -20.37 23.87
N LEU A 274 -38.37 -19.45 23.19
CA LEU A 274 -38.01 -18.11 23.72
C LEU A 274 -39.27 -17.26 23.87
N LEU A 275 -39.45 -16.65 25.06
CA LEU A 275 -40.55 -15.71 25.35
C LEU A 275 -40.16 -14.31 24.88
N GLY A 276 -40.92 -13.73 23.98
CA GLY A 276 -40.72 -12.35 23.48
C GLY A 276 -41.71 -12.03 22.37
N HIS A 277 -41.54 -10.89 21.76
CA HIS A 277 -42.27 -10.48 20.57
C HIS A 277 -41.79 -11.24 19.34
N SER A 278 -42.59 -11.46 18.34
CA SER A 278 -42.28 -12.25 17.15
C SER A 278 -41.79 -13.69 17.47
N ASP A 279 -40.69 -14.14 16.90
CA ASP A 279 -40.02 -15.42 17.18
C ASP A 279 -39.07 -15.36 18.38
N ALA A 280 -38.79 -14.16 18.90
CA ALA A 280 -37.89 -13.88 20.01
C ALA A 280 -36.44 -14.45 19.78
N ASP A 281 -35.96 -14.35 18.53
CA ASP A 281 -34.64 -14.87 18.13
C ASP A 281 -33.53 -14.06 18.77
N VAL A 282 -32.98 -14.57 19.88
CA VAL A 282 -31.92 -13.91 20.66
C VAL A 282 -30.63 -13.69 19.86
N LEU A 283 -30.31 -14.58 18.93
CA LEU A 283 -29.10 -14.44 18.11
C LEU A 283 -29.25 -13.32 17.09
N ALA A 284 -30.40 -13.25 16.44
CA ALA A 284 -30.69 -12.18 15.48
C ALA A 284 -30.70 -10.80 16.15
N HIS A 285 -31.29 -10.66 17.35
CA HIS A 285 -31.30 -9.41 18.11
C HIS A 285 -29.91 -9.02 18.61
N ALA A 286 -29.15 -9.96 19.18
CA ALA A 286 -27.78 -9.69 19.62
C ALA A 286 -26.87 -9.26 18.46
N LEU A 287 -27.00 -9.91 17.29
CA LEU A 287 -26.27 -9.52 16.08
C LEU A 287 -26.65 -8.12 15.60
N ALA A 288 -27.95 -7.80 15.57
CA ALA A 288 -28.41 -6.48 15.19
C ALA A 288 -27.86 -5.40 16.12
N ASP A 289 -27.90 -5.63 17.44
CA ASP A 289 -27.33 -4.70 18.44
C ASP A 289 -25.81 -4.53 18.28
N ALA A 290 -25.08 -5.61 17.97
CA ALA A 290 -23.65 -5.53 17.69
C ALA A 290 -23.36 -4.69 16.45
N ILE A 291 -24.10 -4.89 15.36
CA ILE A 291 -23.95 -4.10 14.11
C ILE A 291 -24.27 -2.63 14.36
N LEU A 292 -25.38 -2.33 15.04
CA LEU A 292 -25.77 -0.95 15.36
C LEU A 292 -24.73 -0.27 16.26
N GLY A 293 -24.17 -0.99 17.23
CA GLY A 293 -23.08 -0.51 18.07
C GLY A 293 -21.82 -0.18 17.26
N ALA A 294 -21.44 -1.05 16.32
CA ALA A 294 -20.31 -0.83 15.42
C ALA A 294 -20.54 0.37 14.48
N CYS A 295 -21.75 0.62 14.04
CA CYS A 295 -22.12 1.73 13.17
C CYS A 295 -22.24 3.09 13.88
N ARG A 296 -21.90 3.20 15.19
CA ARG A 296 -22.11 4.39 16.04
C ARG A 296 -23.58 4.82 16.13
N GLY A 297 -24.50 3.94 15.81
CA GLY A 297 -25.93 4.19 15.89
C GLY A 297 -26.50 4.16 17.30
N GLY A 298 -25.68 4.38 18.32
CA GLY A 298 -25.96 4.56 19.75
C GLY A 298 -27.36 4.20 20.28
N GLY A 299 -27.85 2.96 20.04
CA GLY A 299 -29.14 2.50 20.50
C GLY A 299 -29.26 0.97 20.44
N ARG A 300 -30.19 0.42 21.23
CA ARG A 300 -30.57 -0.99 21.10
C ARG A 300 -31.47 -1.14 19.88
N SER A 301 -31.47 -2.33 19.24
CA SER A 301 -32.38 -2.66 18.11
C SER A 301 -33.84 -2.32 18.38
N ALA A 302 -34.29 -2.48 19.62
CA ALA A 302 -35.64 -2.08 20.06
C ALA A 302 -35.94 -0.57 19.93
N GLY A 303 -34.88 0.28 19.84
CA GLY A 303 -35.09 1.73 19.60
C GLY A 303 -35.29 2.09 18.13
N TYR A 304 -34.83 1.23 17.21
CA TYR A 304 -34.98 1.40 15.76
C TYR A 304 -36.22 0.68 15.17
N PHE A 305 -36.72 -0.31 15.90
CA PHE A 305 -37.89 -1.08 15.52
C PHE A 305 -38.96 -0.93 16.61
N PRO A 306 -39.76 0.16 16.63
CA PRO A 306 -40.81 0.34 17.61
C PRO A 306 -41.88 -0.75 17.43
N THR A 307 -42.18 -1.47 18.49
CA THR A 307 -43.27 -2.46 18.53
C THR A 307 -44.61 -1.75 18.64
N PRO A 308 -45.73 -2.23 18.02
CA PRO A 308 -45.85 -3.55 17.39
C PRO A 308 -46.01 -3.50 15.86
N ILE A 309 -45.24 -4.28 15.14
CA ILE A 309 -45.60 -4.65 13.78
C ILE A 309 -46.71 -5.74 13.93
N PRO A 310 -47.87 -5.60 13.32
CA PRO A 310 -48.87 -6.67 13.33
C PRO A 310 -48.30 -7.90 12.65
N PRO A 311 -48.76 -9.13 12.93
CA PRO A 311 -48.19 -10.35 12.44
C PRO A 311 -48.53 -10.53 10.96
N THR A 312 -47.86 -9.84 10.10
CA THR A 312 -47.80 -10.11 8.67
C THR A 312 -46.49 -10.82 8.41
N ARG A 313 -46.60 -12.07 7.95
CA ARG A 313 -45.49 -12.90 7.46
C ARG A 313 -44.72 -12.16 6.35
N VAL A 314 -43.74 -11.39 6.72
CA VAL A 314 -42.75 -10.88 5.77
C VAL A 314 -41.52 -11.76 5.98
N PRO A 315 -41.12 -12.62 5.00
CA PRO A 315 -39.84 -13.26 5.06
C PRO A 315 -38.80 -12.15 5.00
N ILE A 316 -37.96 -12.04 6.03
CA ILE A 316 -36.78 -11.19 5.99
C ILE A 316 -35.89 -11.72 4.87
N ARG A 317 -36.03 -11.16 3.68
CA ARG A 317 -35.05 -11.31 2.63
C ARG A 317 -33.89 -10.42 3.00
N TRP A 318 -32.77 -11.01 3.32
CA TRP A 318 -31.49 -10.34 3.42
C TRP A 318 -31.17 -9.69 2.08
N CYS A 319 -31.45 -8.41 1.91
CA CYS A 319 -30.92 -7.63 0.82
C CYS A 319 -29.53 -7.14 1.24
N CYS A 320 -28.53 -8.00 1.15
CA CYS A 320 -27.15 -7.57 0.99
C CYS A 320 -26.96 -7.15 -0.47
N SER A 321 -27.40 -5.96 -0.82
CA SER A 321 -26.87 -5.27 -1.98
C SER A 321 -25.68 -4.43 -1.50
N LEU A 322 -24.49 -4.98 -1.65
CA LEU A 322 -23.27 -4.21 -1.67
C LEU A 322 -23.32 -3.33 -2.93
N ALA A 323 -23.50 -2.04 -2.75
CA ALA A 323 -23.14 -1.02 -3.71
C ALA A 323 -21.77 -0.47 -3.33
#